data_5344eb1597f1eaabe0c40eda615fab82
#
_entry.id   5344eb1597f1eaabe0c40eda615fab82
#
_cell.length_a   1.000
_cell.length_b   1.000
_cell.length_c   1.000
_cell.angle_alpha   90.00
_cell.angle_beta   90.00
_cell.angle_gamma   90.00
#
_symmetry.space_group_name_H-M   'P 1'
#
loop_
_entity.id
_entity.type
_entity.pdbx_description
1 polymer ?
#
loop_
_entity_poly.entity_id
_entity_poly.type
_entity_poly.pdbx_seq_one_letter_code
_entity_poly.pdbx_strand_id
1 'polypeptide(L)'
;MKKTNVKLFKKQNREIPIFFATDDNYVPFLDVTIRSLIANASKKYKYVINVINTGLKQDRVDKVKALENENFTINFCDISAYVKPLKNKLKNLYHFSLATWYRLFIQSLFPQYDKVLYLDCDIIVLGDISKLYNTQLGNNLLGAARCHIVSDHEIFGEYAEKFCGVPRRDYLQAGILVMNLKEFRKRDLENKFVYLINKYNFDVIDPDQGYLNAMCYGSVKQLPNGWNKEAIPAPLEGDLNIVHYALYKKPWQYDDVLNKEYFWEYAKESPFYEEILEGKANFTDEMRVKKEKANIDIVEHAKRVMDSPKSFVNQVIKGDPNWFNNLVIEA
;
A
#
# COMPACT_ATOMS: atom_id res chain seq x y z
N MET A 1 55.21 -12.04 -14.45
CA MET A 1 54.21 -10.99 -14.16
C MET A 1 52.95 -11.65 -13.58
N LYS A 2 52.74 -11.58 -12.25
CA LYS A 2 51.53 -12.13 -11.59
C LYS A 2 50.40 -11.10 -11.75
N LYS A 3 49.33 -11.47 -12.46
CA LYS A 3 48.10 -10.67 -12.52
C LYS A 3 47.39 -10.78 -11.18
N THR A 4 47.39 -9.69 -10.42
CA THR A 4 46.61 -9.55 -9.19
C THR A 4 45.14 -9.38 -9.57
N ASN A 5 44.35 -10.42 -9.33
CA ASN A 5 42.88 -10.35 -9.46
C ASN A 5 42.34 -9.49 -8.29
N VAL A 6 42.13 -8.22 -8.52
CA VAL A 6 41.36 -7.37 -7.61
C VAL A 6 39.91 -7.74 -7.80
N LYS A 7 39.36 -8.54 -6.86
CA LYS A 7 37.90 -8.70 -6.72
C LYS A 7 37.34 -7.33 -6.32
N LEU A 8 36.74 -6.62 -7.27
CA LEU A 8 35.88 -5.48 -7.01
C LEU A 8 34.67 -6.02 -6.21
N PHE A 9 34.71 -5.87 -4.90
CA PHE A 9 33.54 -6.02 -4.06
C PHE A 9 32.56 -4.93 -4.50
N LYS A 10 31.48 -5.30 -5.22
CA LYS A 10 30.33 -4.42 -5.41
C LYS A 10 29.93 -3.96 -4.00
N LYS A 11 30.05 -2.66 -3.74
CA LYS A 11 29.53 -2.01 -2.54
C LYS A 11 28.05 -2.40 -2.47
N GLN A 12 27.68 -3.35 -1.62
CA GLN A 12 26.29 -3.70 -1.39
C GLN A 12 25.59 -2.41 -0.98
N ASN A 13 24.63 -1.98 -1.79
CA ASN A 13 23.82 -0.80 -1.47
C ASN A 13 23.05 -1.18 -0.20
N ARG A 14 23.50 -0.66 0.95
CA ARG A 14 22.92 -0.97 2.28
C ARG A 14 21.69 -0.11 2.57
N GLU A 15 21.22 0.63 1.56
CA GLU A 15 20.09 1.52 1.68
C GLU A 15 18.79 0.81 1.28
N ILE A 16 17.78 0.96 2.12
CA ILE A 16 16.42 0.44 1.89
C ILE A 16 15.47 1.62 1.79
N PRO A 17 15.01 1.98 0.59
CA PRO A 17 13.98 3.00 0.40
C PRO A 17 12.60 2.45 0.77
N ILE A 18 11.92 3.15 1.67
CA ILE A 18 10.58 2.84 2.14
C ILE A 18 9.68 4.03 1.86
N PHE A 19 8.51 3.77 1.32
CA PHE A 19 7.53 4.78 0.97
C PHE A 19 6.25 4.60 1.78
N PHE A 20 5.73 5.72 2.26
CA PHE A 20 4.40 5.87 2.83
C PHE A 20 3.65 6.95 2.07
N ALA A 21 2.33 6.87 2.07
CA ALA A 21 1.48 7.95 1.59
C ALA A 21 0.49 8.33 2.70
N THR A 22 0.38 9.62 3.01
CA THR A 22 -0.43 10.08 4.13
C THR A 22 -1.08 11.43 3.87
N ASP A 23 -2.16 11.69 4.59
CA ASP A 23 -2.72 13.02 4.82
C ASP A 23 -2.53 13.43 6.29
N ASP A 24 -2.90 14.67 6.61
CA ASP A 24 -2.69 15.25 7.93
C ASP A 24 -3.38 14.44 9.06
N ASN A 25 -4.54 13.84 8.77
CA ASN A 25 -5.29 13.06 9.76
C ASN A 25 -4.63 11.72 10.09
N TYR A 26 -3.84 11.17 9.16
CA TYR A 26 -3.17 9.88 9.33
C TYR A 26 -1.74 9.98 9.88
N VAL A 27 -1.18 11.19 10.03
CA VAL A 27 0.18 11.39 10.60
C VAL A 27 0.36 10.74 11.98
N PRO A 28 -0.61 10.78 12.93
CA PRO A 28 -0.46 10.10 14.22
C PRO A 28 -0.23 8.59 14.07
N PHE A 29 -0.90 7.93 13.15
CA PHE A 29 -0.79 6.50 12.91
C PHE A 29 0.48 6.15 12.13
N LEU A 30 0.91 7.02 11.21
CA LEU A 30 2.21 6.93 10.55
C LEU A 30 3.36 6.97 11.58
N ASP A 31 3.30 7.86 12.59
CA ASP A 31 4.30 7.91 13.67
C ASP A 31 4.38 6.57 14.40
N VAL A 32 3.24 5.98 14.78
CA VAL A 32 3.17 4.68 15.45
C VAL A 32 3.76 3.56 14.56
N THR A 33 3.42 3.57 13.28
CA THR A 33 3.98 2.63 12.30
C THR A 33 5.50 2.74 12.18
N ILE A 34 6.04 3.96 12.06
CA ILE A 34 7.48 4.19 11.95
C ILE A 34 8.20 3.77 13.23
N ARG A 35 7.63 3.99 14.43
CA ARG A 35 8.20 3.50 15.71
C ARG A 35 8.33 1.99 15.70
N SER A 36 7.28 1.27 15.32
CA SER A 36 7.31 -0.18 15.24
C SER A 36 8.37 -0.68 14.24
N LEU A 37 8.51 0.01 13.10
CA LEU A 37 9.52 -0.30 12.09
C LEU A 37 10.94 -0.09 12.63
N ILE A 38 11.21 1.04 13.30
CA ILE A 38 12.52 1.35 13.89
C ILE A 38 12.89 0.30 14.96
N ALA A 39 11.94 -0.07 15.81
CA ALA A 39 12.16 -1.01 16.89
C ALA A 39 12.58 -2.41 16.40
N ASN A 40 12.09 -2.85 15.24
CA ASN A 40 12.28 -4.20 14.71
C ASN A 40 13.24 -4.31 13.52
N ALA A 41 13.76 -3.18 13.04
CA ALA A 41 14.62 -3.15 11.87
C ALA A 41 16.06 -3.60 12.17
N SER A 42 16.70 -4.25 11.20
CA SER A 42 18.12 -4.62 11.28
C SER A 42 19.03 -3.39 11.27
N LYS A 43 19.93 -3.29 12.24
CA LYS A 43 20.96 -2.23 12.31
C LYS A 43 22.02 -2.29 11.20
N LYS A 44 21.99 -3.34 10.34
CA LYS A 44 22.95 -3.51 9.23
C LYS A 44 22.65 -2.63 8.02
N TYR A 45 21.47 -2.03 7.96
CA TYR A 45 20.98 -1.23 6.83
C TYR A 45 20.78 0.22 7.22
N LYS A 46 20.74 1.09 6.20
CA LYS A 46 20.23 2.46 6.27
C LYS A 46 18.86 2.49 5.63
N TYR A 47 17.91 3.10 6.28
CA TYR A 47 16.53 3.18 5.83
C TYR A 47 16.22 4.61 5.44
N VAL A 48 15.74 4.81 4.21
CA VAL A 48 15.31 6.11 3.72
C VAL A 48 13.78 6.08 3.59
N ILE A 49 13.12 6.65 4.57
CA ILE A 49 11.66 6.76 4.59
C ILE A 49 11.28 8.00 3.80
N ASN A 50 10.42 7.83 2.80
CA ASN A 50 9.85 8.89 1.98
C ASN A 50 8.34 8.92 2.19
N VAL A 51 7.84 9.98 2.80
CA VAL A 51 6.41 10.19 3.09
C VAL A 51 5.82 11.08 2.01
N ILE A 52 5.07 10.48 1.10
CA ILE A 52 4.39 11.19 0.02
C ILE A 52 3.09 11.81 0.57
N ASN A 53 2.90 13.11 0.27
CA ASN A 53 1.76 13.85 0.76
C ASN A 53 1.35 14.99 -0.20
N THR A 54 0.27 15.70 0.10
CA THR A 54 -0.19 16.88 -0.64
C THR A 54 -0.40 18.08 0.30
N GLY A 55 0.48 18.24 1.27
CA GLY A 55 0.46 19.29 2.27
C GLY A 55 0.16 18.72 3.65
N LEU A 56 1.09 18.90 4.57
CA LEU A 56 0.97 18.53 5.98
C LEU A 56 1.30 19.74 6.86
N LYS A 57 0.75 19.76 8.07
CA LYS A 57 1.09 20.75 9.07
C LYS A 57 2.54 20.56 9.54
N GLN A 58 3.30 21.64 9.63
CA GLN A 58 4.73 21.59 9.92
C GLN A 58 5.02 20.98 11.29
N ASP A 59 4.20 21.28 12.30
CA ASP A 59 4.34 20.71 13.66
C ASP A 59 4.21 19.18 13.67
N ARG A 60 3.37 18.62 12.80
CA ARG A 60 3.23 17.16 12.63
C ARG A 60 4.45 16.57 11.94
N VAL A 61 4.96 17.25 10.90
CA VAL A 61 6.18 16.86 10.20
C VAL A 61 7.36 16.83 11.18
N ASP A 62 7.52 17.87 12.00
CA ASP A 62 8.63 18.00 12.96
C ASP A 62 8.60 16.89 14.02
N LYS A 63 7.41 16.53 14.52
CA LYS A 63 7.23 15.42 15.47
C LYS A 63 7.67 14.08 14.88
N VAL A 64 7.29 13.77 13.65
CA VAL A 64 7.70 12.51 12.99
C VAL A 64 9.19 12.54 12.64
N LYS A 65 9.74 13.68 12.20
CA LYS A 65 11.16 13.83 11.93
C LYS A 65 12.05 13.62 13.16
N ALA A 66 11.53 13.85 14.35
CA ALA A 66 12.25 13.55 15.58
C ALA A 66 12.60 12.06 15.78
N LEU A 67 12.03 11.16 14.97
CA LEU A 67 12.38 9.73 14.92
C LEU A 67 13.66 9.43 14.14
N GLU A 68 14.20 10.41 13.39
CA GLU A 68 15.47 10.22 12.65
C GLU A 68 16.60 9.83 13.59
N ASN A 69 17.45 8.93 13.11
CA ASN A 69 18.62 8.48 13.86
C ASN A 69 19.72 8.02 12.89
N GLU A 70 20.80 7.45 13.40
CA GLU A 70 21.93 7.03 12.56
C GLU A 70 21.54 6.08 11.42
N ASN A 71 20.47 5.28 11.57
CA ASN A 71 20.03 4.31 10.57
C ASN A 71 18.79 4.75 9.78
N PHE A 72 18.07 5.77 10.22
CA PHE A 72 16.81 6.21 9.64
C PHE A 72 16.83 7.69 9.27
N THR A 73 16.56 7.97 7.99
CA THR A 73 16.30 9.31 7.46
C THR A 73 14.83 9.40 7.02
N ILE A 74 14.14 10.48 7.34
CA ILE A 74 12.71 10.66 7.03
C ILE A 74 12.52 11.92 6.17
N ASN A 75 12.07 11.73 4.93
CA ASN A 75 11.78 12.80 3.99
C ASN A 75 10.27 12.95 3.80
N PHE A 76 9.79 14.18 3.80
CA PHE A 76 8.40 14.48 3.44
C PHE A 76 8.38 15.08 2.02
N CYS A 77 7.62 14.47 1.14
CA CYS A 77 7.59 14.77 -0.29
C CYS A 77 6.20 15.26 -0.68
N ASP A 78 6.05 16.58 -0.84
CA ASP A 78 4.80 17.18 -1.35
C ASP A 78 4.73 16.99 -2.87
N ILE A 79 3.73 16.22 -3.30
CA ILE A 79 3.48 15.91 -4.72
C ILE A 79 2.26 16.64 -5.28
N SER A 80 1.74 17.66 -4.58
CA SER A 80 0.54 18.42 -4.96
C SER A 80 0.56 18.86 -6.42
N ALA A 81 1.70 19.42 -6.88
CA ALA A 81 1.86 19.88 -8.24
C ALA A 81 1.79 18.74 -9.26
N TYR A 82 2.33 17.55 -8.90
CA TYR A 82 2.36 16.38 -9.77
C TYR A 82 0.97 15.77 -9.98
N VAL A 83 0.17 15.63 -8.91
CA VAL A 83 -1.15 15.01 -8.98
C VAL A 83 -2.27 15.98 -9.37
N LYS A 84 -1.99 17.29 -9.38
CA LYS A 84 -2.98 18.34 -9.71
C LYS A 84 -3.74 18.08 -11.04
N PRO A 85 -3.12 17.64 -12.15
CA PRO A 85 -3.82 17.36 -13.40
C PRO A 85 -4.84 16.20 -13.27
N LEU A 86 -4.62 15.28 -12.34
CA LEU A 86 -5.45 14.10 -12.13
C LEU A 86 -6.49 14.27 -11.01
N LYS A 87 -6.51 15.42 -10.31
CA LYS A 87 -7.32 15.64 -9.10
C LYS A 87 -8.81 15.30 -9.28
N ASN A 88 -9.38 15.57 -10.47
CA ASN A 88 -10.78 15.30 -10.75
C ASN A 88 -11.08 13.82 -11.12
N LYS A 89 -10.01 13.02 -11.34
CA LYS A 89 -10.11 11.59 -11.68
C LYS A 89 -9.79 10.70 -10.48
N LEU A 90 -8.82 11.11 -9.67
CA LEU A 90 -8.51 10.45 -8.41
C LEU A 90 -9.59 10.84 -7.39
N LYS A 91 -10.33 9.87 -6.88
CA LYS A 91 -11.45 10.12 -5.97
C LYS A 91 -11.20 9.49 -4.61
N ASN A 92 -11.69 10.13 -3.56
CA ASN A 92 -11.93 9.47 -2.29
C ASN A 92 -13.09 8.49 -2.47
N LEU A 93 -12.93 7.27 -2.02
CA LEU A 93 -13.97 6.25 -2.01
C LEU A 93 -14.14 5.70 -0.60
N TYR A 94 -15.34 5.78 -0.05
CA TYR A 94 -15.69 5.26 1.28
C TYR A 94 -14.76 5.79 2.38
N HIS A 95 -13.86 4.93 2.90
CA HIS A 95 -12.86 5.28 3.91
C HIS A 95 -11.45 5.48 3.31
N PHE A 96 -11.29 5.31 2.00
CA PHE A 96 -10.01 5.51 1.31
C PHE A 96 -9.78 6.98 0.98
N SER A 97 -8.62 7.51 1.35
CA SER A 97 -8.21 8.87 1.01
C SER A 97 -7.51 8.92 -0.37
N LEU A 98 -7.32 10.12 -0.90
CA LEU A 98 -6.55 10.31 -2.15
C LEU A 98 -5.12 9.79 -2.04
N ALA A 99 -4.58 9.70 -0.82
CA ALA A 99 -3.21 9.25 -0.59
C ALA A 99 -2.97 7.81 -1.08
N THR A 100 -4.03 6.96 -1.13
CA THR A 100 -3.89 5.59 -1.63
C THR A 100 -3.41 5.51 -3.08
N TRP A 101 -3.75 6.51 -3.91
CA TRP A 101 -3.32 6.56 -5.31
C TRP A 101 -1.85 6.91 -5.48
N TYR A 102 -1.20 7.55 -4.50
CA TYR A 102 0.14 8.13 -4.67
C TYR A 102 1.22 7.08 -4.91
N ARG A 103 1.00 5.83 -4.47
CA ARG A 103 1.94 4.72 -4.72
C ARG A 103 2.15 4.42 -6.20
N LEU A 104 1.20 4.77 -7.07
CA LEU A 104 1.28 4.55 -8.52
C LEU A 104 2.26 5.49 -9.22
N PHE A 105 2.65 6.60 -8.57
CA PHE A 105 3.52 7.64 -9.12
C PHE A 105 4.97 7.57 -8.63
N ILE A 106 5.31 6.64 -7.73
CA ILE A 106 6.64 6.53 -7.13
C ILE A 106 7.72 6.32 -8.21
N GLN A 107 7.43 5.55 -9.25
CA GLN A 107 8.40 5.23 -10.30
C GLN A 107 8.93 6.47 -11.07
N SER A 108 8.10 7.48 -11.27
CA SER A 108 8.42 8.71 -11.99
C SER A 108 8.95 9.80 -11.07
N LEU A 109 8.41 9.89 -9.86
CA LEU A 109 8.83 10.85 -8.84
C LEU A 109 10.21 10.53 -8.26
N PHE A 110 10.59 9.24 -8.23
CA PHE A 110 11.84 8.77 -7.63
C PHE A 110 12.62 7.86 -8.59
N PRO A 111 13.08 8.38 -9.74
CA PRO A 111 13.74 7.59 -10.78
C PRO A 111 15.07 6.97 -10.34
N GLN A 112 15.67 7.46 -9.24
CA GLN A 112 16.91 6.93 -8.67
C GLN A 112 16.76 5.55 -8.05
N TYR A 113 15.53 5.09 -7.74
CA TYR A 113 15.28 3.79 -7.14
C TYR A 113 14.79 2.78 -8.18
N ASP A 114 15.41 1.60 -8.21
CA ASP A 114 14.96 0.48 -9.03
C ASP A 114 14.01 -0.45 -8.27
N LYS A 115 14.09 -0.45 -6.93
CA LYS A 115 13.29 -1.28 -6.04
C LYS A 115 13.01 -0.53 -4.74
N VAL A 116 11.77 -0.58 -4.28
CA VAL A 116 11.36 0.05 -3.02
C VAL A 116 10.38 -0.82 -2.25
N LEU A 117 10.18 -0.50 -0.97
CA LEU A 117 9.02 -0.93 -0.20
C LEU A 117 7.98 0.19 -0.20
N TYR A 118 6.72 -0.17 -0.37
CA TYR A 118 5.58 0.69 -0.04
C TYR A 118 4.85 0.08 1.14
N LEU A 119 4.49 0.91 2.11
CA LEU A 119 3.81 0.52 3.33
C LEU A 119 2.67 1.50 3.63
N ASP A 120 1.49 0.97 4.00
CA ASP A 120 0.39 1.79 4.51
C ASP A 120 0.67 2.27 5.95
N CYS A 121 -0.02 3.33 6.38
CA CYS A 121 0.21 3.97 7.68
C CYS A 121 -0.56 3.30 8.84
N ASP A 122 -1.39 2.31 8.57
CA ASP A 122 -2.21 1.58 9.53
C ASP A 122 -1.72 0.15 9.76
N ILE A 123 -0.40 0.03 9.86
CA ILE A 123 0.30 -1.24 10.10
C ILE A 123 1.17 -1.18 11.36
N ILE A 124 1.49 -2.35 11.89
CA ILE A 124 2.56 -2.51 12.89
C ILE A 124 3.57 -3.51 12.38
N VAL A 125 4.83 -3.08 12.30
CA VAL A 125 5.96 -3.90 11.87
C VAL A 125 6.52 -4.61 13.09
N LEU A 126 6.50 -5.94 13.09
CA LEU A 126 6.99 -6.82 14.17
C LEU A 126 8.24 -7.58 13.77
N GLY A 127 8.51 -7.69 12.47
CA GLY A 127 9.65 -8.40 11.92
C GLY A 127 10.69 -7.48 11.28
N ASP A 128 11.87 -8.02 10.96
CA ASP A 128 12.92 -7.28 10.26
C ASP A 128 12.53 -7.00 8.80
N ILE A 129 12.16 -5.76 8.52
CA ILE A 129 11.69 -5.29 7.20
C ILE A 129 12.74 -5.49 6.09
N SER A 130 14.03 -5.60 6.45
CA SER A 130 15.08 -5.87 5.47
C SER A 130 14.93 -7.24 4.80
N LYS A 131 14.32 -8.21 5.49
CA LYS A 131 13.99 -9.52 4.90
C LYS A 131 12.96 -9.39 3.78
N LEU A 132 11.93 -8.56 4.00
CA LEU A 132 10.94 -8.27 2.97
C LEU A 132 11.57 -7.57 1.76
N TYR A 133 12.38 -6.52 2.00
CA TYR A 133 13.08 -5.82 0.92
C TYR A 133 13.97 -6.75 0.10
N ASN A 134 14.62 -7.74 0.72
CA ASN A 134 15.51 -8.68 0.03
C ASN A 134 14.78 -9.76 -0.78
N THR A 135 13.45 -9.78 -0.79
CA THR A 135 12.67 -10.68 -1.66
C THR A 135 13.10 -10.53 -3.12
N GLN A 136 13.42 -11.65 -3.76
CA GLN A 136 13.80 -11.66 -5.18
C GLN A 136 12.54 -11.63 -6.05
N LEU A 137 12.32 -10.53 -6.76
CA LEU A 137 11.16 -10.35 -7.63
C LEU A 137 11.36 -10.93 -9.04
N GLY A 138 12.61 -11.08 -9.50
CA GLY A 138 12.87 -11.40 -10.90
C GLY A 138 12.26 -10.34 -11.82
N ASN A 139 11.46 -10.78 -12.79
CA ASN A 139 10.74 -9.90 -13.73
C ASN A 139 9.33 -9.53 -13.24
N ASN A 140 8.95 -9.92 -12.01
CA ASN A 140 7.66 -9.51 -11.47
C ASN A 140 7.64 -8.00 -11.19
N LEU A 141 6.46 -7.41 -11.36
CA LEU A 141 6.20 -6.01 -11.04
C LEU A 141 6.17 -5.79 -9.54
N LEU A 142 5.52 -6.70 -8.81
CA LEU A 142 5.26 -6.60 -7.38
C LEU A 142 5.62 -7.87 -6.63
N GLY A 143 5.96 -7.72 -5.34
CA GLY A 143 5.80 -8.74 -4.32
C GLY A 143 4.70 -8.29 -3.36
N ALA A 144 3.67 -9.09 -3.15
CA ALA A 144 2.54 -8.77 -2.30
C ALA A 144 1.91 -10.04 -1.72
N ALA A 145 1.26 -9.91 -0.56
CA ALA A 145 0.44 -10.98 0.00
C ALA A 145 -0.98 -10.96 -0.61
N ARG A 146 -1.65 -12.10 -0.56
CA ARG A 146 -3.05 -12.23 -0.93
C ARG A 146 -3.93 -11.40 0.02
N CYS A 147 -4.97 -10.78 -0.52
CA CYS A 147 -5.99 -10.10 0.25
C CYS A 147 -7.05 -11.11 0.71
N HIS A 148 -7.01 -11.52 1.99
CA HIS A 148 -8.00 -12.44 2.55
C HIS A 148 -9.38 -11.78 2.69
N ILE A 149 -9.45 -10.47 2.89
CA ILE A 149 -10.70 -9.71 2.90
C ILE A 149 -11.48 -9.91 1.60
N VAL A 150 -10.78 -9.96 0.47
CA VAL A 150 -11.40 -10.16 -0.85
C VAL A 150 -11.56 -11.64 -1.15
N SER A 151 -10.52 -12.43 -0.96
CA SER A 151 -10.50 -13.84 -1.40
C SER A 151 -11.48 -14.72 -0.62
N ASP A 152 -11.73 -14.41 0.64
CA ASP A 152 -12.55 -15.23 1.54
C ASP A 152 -14.00 -14.72 1.65
N HIS A 153 -14.32 -13.58 1.01
CA HIS A 153 -15.67 -13.03 0.94
C HIS A 153 -16.29 -13.30 -0.43
N GLU A 154 -17.47 -13.93 -0.47
CA GLU A 154 -18.13 -14.36 -1.72
C GLU A 154 -18.26 -13.24 -2.75
N ILE A 155 -18.90 -12.12 -2.37
CA ILE A 155 -19.17 -11.00 -3.28
C ILE A 155 -17.88 -10.30 -3.73
N PHE A 156 -16.93 -10.08 -2.84
CA PHE A 156 -15.67 -9.46 -3.23
C PHE A 156 -14.81 -10.40 -4.10
N GLY A 157 -14.87 -11.71 -3.85
CA GLY A 157 -14.23 -12.69 -4.71
C GLY A 157 -14.82 -12.70 -6.13
N GLU A 158 -16.15 -12.64 -6.25
CA GLU A 158 -16.80 -12.51 -7.56
C GLU A 158 -16.45 -11.19 -8.26
N TYR A 159 -16.40 -10.09 -7.52
CA TYR A 159 -15.95 -8.82 -8.06
C TYR A 159 -14.51 -8.90 -8.60
N ALA A 160 -13.59 -9.51 -7.85
CA ALA A 160 -12.21 -9.71 -8.30
C ALA A 160 -12.14 -10.48 -9.62
N GLU A 161 -12.94 -11.54 -9.76
CA GLU A 161 -12.98 -12.41 -10.94
C GLU A 161 -13.70 -11.77 -12.12
N LYS A 162 -14.91 -11.23 -11.90
CA LYS A 162 -15.78 -10.75 -12.97
C LYS A 162 -15.47 -9.32 -13.41
N PHE A 163 -15.03 -8.45 -12.47
CA PHE A 163 -14.75 -7.05 -12.75
C PHE A 163 -13.27 -6.80 -13.04
N CYS A 164 -12.37 -7.26 -12.15
CA CYS A 164 -10.93 -7.04 -12.28
C CYS A 164 -10.23 -8.08 -13.17
N GLY A 165 -10.85 -9.24 -13.39
CA GLY A 165 -10.27 -10.36 -14.18
C GLY A 165 -9.16 -11.09 -13.44
N VAL A 166 -9.17 -11.08 -12.12
CA VAL A 166 -8.16 -11.70 -11.25
C VAL A 166 -8.82 -12.80 -10.43
N PRO A 167 -8.36 -14.06 -10.50
CA PRO A 167 -8.85 -15.10 -9.60
C PRO A 167 -8.76 -14.65 -8.15
N ARG A 168 -9.83 -14.83 -7.35
CA ARG A 168 -9.88 -14.34 -5.96
C ARG A 168 -8.70 -14.75 -5.10
N ARG A 169 -8.17 -15.95 -5.32
CA ARG A 169 -7.00 -16.48 -4.61
C ARG A 169 -5.69 -15.73 -4.93
N ASP A 170 -5.65 -15.03 -6.07
CA ASP A 170 -4.48 -14.29 -6.55
C ASP A 170 -4.63 -12.77 -6.36
N TYR A 171 -5.79 -12.32 -5.82
CA TYR A 171 -6.04 -10.91 -5.57
C TYR A 171 -5.13 -10.40 -4.46
N LEU A 172 -4.24 -9.47 -4.80
CA LEU A 172 -3.24 -8.93 -3.89
C LEU A 172 -3.82 -7.86 -2.97
N GLN A 173 -3.25 -7.73 -1.78
CA GLN A 173 -3.49 -6.63 -0.86
C GLN A 173 -2.41 -5.55 -1.06
N ALA A 174 -2.83 -4.31 -1.35
CA ALA A 174 -1.94 -3.24 -1.82
C ALA A 174 -1.25 -2.43 -0.70
N GLY A 175 -1.53 -2.71 0.57
CA GLY A 175 -0.97 -1.93 1.69
C GLY A 175 0.50 -2.22 2.01
N ILE A 176 1.02 -3.40 1.65
CA ILE A 176 2.43 -3.76 1.79
C ILE A 176 2.93 -4.33 0.48
N LEU A 177 3.83 -3.59 -0.19
CA LEU A 177 4.33 -3.95 -1.51
C LEU A 177 5.86 -3.91 -1.55
N VAL A 178 6.45 -4.93 -2.18
CA VAL A 178 7.81 -4.83 -2.72
C VAL A 178 7.66 -4.44 -4.18
N MET A 179 8.06 -3.22 -4.56
CA MET A 179 7.82 -2.67 -5.89
C MET A 179 9.09 -2.73 -6.74
N ASN A 180 9.00 -3.31 -7.93
CA ASN A 180 10.07 -3.33 -8.93
C ASN A 180 9.90 -2.13 -9.88
N LEU A 181 10.39 -0.97 -9.46
CA LEU A 181 10.22 0.27 -10.21
C LEU A 181 10.92 0.23 -11.57
N LYS A 182 12.00 -0.55 -11.71
CA LYS A 182 12.66 -0.79 -12.99
C LYS A 182 11.72 -1.46 -13.99
N GLU A 183 11.01 -2.52 -13.58
CA GLU A 183 10.03 -3.19 -14.43
C GLU A 183 8.76 -2.33 -14.62
N PHE A 184 8.37 -1.50 -13.63
CA PHE A 184 7.29 -0.52 -13.79
C PHE A 184 7.58 0.44 -14.93
N ARG A 185 8.76 1.07 -14.91
CA ARG A 185 9.20 1.99 -15.99
C ARG A 185 9.31 1.28 -17.33
N LYS A 186 9.89 0.07 -17.35
CA LYS A 186 10.05 -0.73 -18.59
C LYS A 186 8.71 -1.07 -19.25
N ARG A 187 7.67 -1.31 -18.45
CA ARG A 187 6.32 -1.65 -18.96
C ARG A 187 5.38 -0.46 -19.01
N ASP A 188 5.90 0.74 -18.74
CA ASP A 188 5.18 2.01 -18.82
C ASP A 188 3.90 2.03 -17.93
N LEU A 189 4.01 1.48 -16.70
CA LEU A 189 2.85 1.23 -15.83
C LEU A 189 2.09 2.52 -15.53
N GLU A 190 2.78 3.61 -15.20
CA GLU A 190 2.13 4.87 -14.81
C GLU A 190 1.35 5.51 -15.96
N ASN A 191 1.95 5.61 -17.16
CA ASN A 191 1.26 6.20 -18.32
C ASN A 191 0.04 5.33 -18.71
N LYS A 192 0.17 4.01 -18.63
CA LYS A 192 -0.96 3.09 -18.85
C LYS A 192 -2.04 3.27 -17.79
N PHE A 193 -1.68 3.43 -16.52
CA PHE A 193 -2.65 3.75 -15.46
C PHE A 193 -3.35 5.08 -15.76
N VAL A 194 -2.60 6.13 -16.07
CA VAL A 194 -3.15 7.46 -16.40
C VAL A 194 -4.09 7.39 -17.62
N TYR A 195 -3.72 6.63 -18.65
CA TYR A 195 -4.58 6.36 -19.79
C TYR A 195 -5.88 5.65 -19.39
N LEU A 196 -5.78 4.59 -18.59
CA LEU A 196 -6.96 3.82 -18.13
C LEU A 196 -7.92 4.68 -17.32
N ILE A 197 -7.41 5.49 -16.40
CA ILE A 197 -8.26 6.35 -15.56
C ILE A 197 -8.87 7.50 -16.36
N ASN A 198 -8.17 8.02 -17.38
CA ASN A 198 -8.70 9.07 -18.25
C ASN A 198 -9.77 8.55 -19.21
N LYS A 199 -9.51 7.39 -19.83
CA LYS A 199 -10.40 6.83 -20.88
C LYS A 199 -11.61 6.09 -20.29
N TYR A 200 -11.40 5.29 -19.26
CA TYR A 200 -12.44 4.39 -18.73
C TYR A 200 -12.93 4.82 -17.35
N ASN A 201 -12.05 5.30 -16.46
CA ASN A 201 -12.35 5.66 -15.07
C ASN A 201 -13.24 4.59 -14.40
N PHE A 202 -12.70 3.35 -14.37
CA PHE A 202 -13.42 2.19 -13.86
C PHE A 202 -14.02 2.44 -12.47
N ASP A 203 -15.25 1.97 -12.27
CA ASP A 203 -16.00 2.13 -11.02
C ASP A 203 -15.56 1.05 -10.00
N VAL A 204 -14.30 1.14 -9.56
CA VAL A 204 -13.69 0.20 -8.61
C VAL A 204 -14.21 0.40 -7.19
N ILE A 205 -14.24 -0.67 -6.39
CA ILE A 205 -14.61 -0.59 -4.96
C ILE A 205 -13.42 -0.24 -4.06
N ASP A 206 -12.20 -0.53 -4.51
CA ASP A 206 -10.93 -0.29 -3.82
C ASP A 206 -9.99 0.48 -4.77
N PRO A 207 -9.74 1.77 -4.53
CA PRO A 207 -9.22 2.70 -5.55
C PRO A 207 -8.02 2.16 -6.34
N ASP A 208 -6.83 2.29 -5.80
CA ASP A 208 -5.57 1.88 -6.42
C ASP A 208 -5.41 0.35 -6.45
N GLN A 209 -5.95 -0.37 -5.46
CA GLN A 209 -5.82 -1.82 -5.35
C GLN A 209 -6.49 -2.54 -6.53
N GLY A 210 -7.68 -2.12 -6.96
CA GLY A 210 -8.36 -2.70 -8.12
C GLY A 210 -7.56 -2.53 -9.41
N TYR A 211 -6.98 -1.33 -9.62
CA TYR A 211 -6.10 -1.07 -10.78
C TYR A 211 -4.81 -1.88 -10.70
N LEU A 212 -4.14 -1.92 -9.54
CA LEU A 212 -2.92 -2.71 -9.36
C LEU A 212 -3.16 -4.20 -9.61
N ASN A 213 -4.29 -4.73 -9.10
CA ASN A 213 -4.66 -6.12 -9.32
C ASN A 213 -4.84 -6.41 -10.80
N ALA A 214 -5.66 -5.64 -11.52
CA ALA A 214 -5.89 -5.84 -12.94
C ALA A 214 -4.61 -5.68 -13.79
N MET A 215 -3.82 -4.63 -13.54
CA MET A 215 -2.61 -4.32 -14.34
C MET A 215 -1.43 -5.26 -14.04
N CYS A 216 -1.29 -5.73 -12.80
CA CYS A 216 -0.13 -6.52 -12.38
C CYS A 216 -0.40 -8.03 -12.36
N TYR A 217 -1.63 -8.50 -12.59
CA TYR A 217 -1.96 -9.93 -12.61
C TYR A 217 -1.00 -10.70 -13.53
N GLY A 218 -0.56 -11.88 -13.06
CA GLY A 218 0.47 -12.68 -13.76
C GLY A 218 1.92 -12.16 -13.61
N SER A 219 2.12 -11.03 -12.92
CA SER A 219 3.43 -10.42 -12.66
C SER A 219 3.62 -10.05 -11.18
N VAL A 220 3.05 -10.85 -10.28
CA VAL A 220 3.15 -10.70 -8.83
C VAL A 220 3.88 -11.88 -8.22
N LYS A 221 4.89 -11.61 -7.40
CA LYS A 221 5.51 -12.59 -6.51
C LYS A 221 4.66 -12.71 -5.26
N GLN A 222 3.98 -13.83 -5.07
CA GLN A 222 3.21 -14.09 -3.86
C GLN A 222 4.13 -14.14 -2.64
N LEU A 223 3.73 -13.40 -1.59
CA LEU A 223 4.37 -13.37 -0.28
C LEU A 223 3.49 -14.09 0.73
N PRO A 224 4.07 -14.75 1.76
CA PRO A 224 3.30 -15.22 2.90
C PRO A 224 2.53 -14.08 3.56
N ASN A 225 1.29 -14.33 3.99
CA ASN A 225 0.46 -13.28 4.61
C ASN A 225 1.00 -12.77 5.94
N GLY A 226 1.97 -13.46 6.55
CA GLY A 226 2.68 -12.94 7.71
C GLY A 226 3.41 -11.61 7.46
N TRP A 227 3.65 -11.23 6.19
CA TRP A 227 4.13 -9.91 5.80
C TRP A 227 2.99 -8.88 5.59
N ASN A 228 1.74 -9.31 5.68
CA ASN A 228 0.57 -8.45 5.57
C ASN A 228 -0.62 -9.14 6.24
N LYS A 229 -0.50 -9.41 7.54
CA LYS A 229 -1.55 -10.10 8.30
C LYS A 229 -2.67 -9.11 8.60
N GLU A 230 -3.71 -9.17 7.78
CA GLU A 230 -4.93 -8.41 8.00
C GLU A 230 -5.53 -8.77 9.37
N ALA A 231 -6.09 -7.77 10.07
CA ALA A 231 -6.67 -7.95 11.41
C ALA A 231 -8.03 -8.65 11.37
N ILE A 232 -8.07 -9.79 10.67
CA ILE A 232 -9.23 -10.68 10.54
C ILE A 232 -8.84 -12.12 10.91
N PRO A 233 -9.82 -12.98 11.26
CA PRO A 233 -9.59 -14.39 11.59
C PRO A 233 -9.29 -15.22 10.33
N ALA A 234 -8.09 -15.05 9.76
CA ALA A 234 -7.55 -15.85 8.67
C ALA A 234 -6.30 -16.60 9.13
N PRO A 235 -6.00 -17.79 8.58
CA PRO A 235 -4.78 -18.53 8.91
C PRO A 235 -3.52 -17.68 8.67
N LEU A 236 -2.51 -17.87 9.53
CA LEU A 236 -1.21 -17.21 9.39
C LEU A 236 -0.30 -18.08 8.52
N GLU A 237 0.29 -17.50 7.49
CA GLU A 237 1.31 -18.11 6.63
C GLU A 237 2.68 -17.51 6.97
N GLY A 238 3.59 -18.35 7.47
CA GLY A 238 4.92 -17.93 7.94
C GLY A 238 4.88 -17.23 9.29
N ASP A 239 5.93 -16.45 9.58
CA ASP A 239 6.03 -15.67 10.81
C ASP A 239 5.15 -14.43 10.74
N LEU A 240 4.59 -13.98 11.87
CA LEU A 240 3.87 -12.71 11.97
C LEU A 240 4.88 -11.56 11.95
N ASN A 241 5.05 -10.94 10.80
CA ASN A 241 6.01 -9.85 10.59
C ASN A 241 5.34 -8.47 10.52
N ILE A 242 4.12 -8.39 9.99
CA ILE A 242 3.36 -7.13 9.90
C ILE A 242 1.89 -7.42 10.18
N VAL A 243 1.31 -6.71 11.15
CA VAL A 243 -0.14 -6.63 11.36
C VAL A 243 -0.67 -5.44 10.57
N HIS A 244 -1.75 -5.64 9.82
CA HIS A 244 -2.38 -4.61 9.00
C HIS A 244 -3.85 -4.43 9.39
N TYR A 245 -4.20 -3.25 9.85
CA TYR A 245 -5.56 -2.87 10.20
C TYR A 245 -6.31 -2.33 8.97
N ALA A 246 -6.32 -3.11 7.88
CA ALA A 246 -6.77 -2.69 6.54
C ALA A 246 -8.25 -2.32 6.43
N LEU A 247 -9.10 -2.85 7.32
CA LEU A 247 -10.55 -2.61 7.30
C LEU A 247 -10.94 -1.30 7.98
N TYR A 248 -12.23 -1.02 7.99
CA TYR A 248 -12.84 0.14 8.66
C TYR A 248 -12.67 0.10 10.19
N LYS A 249 -12.57 -1.11 10.80
CA LYS A 249 -12.31 -1.26 12.23
C LYS A 249 -10.84 -1.02 12.53
N LYS A 250 -10.55 0.13 13.13
CA LYS A 250 -9.19 0.50 13.54
C LYS A 250 -9.03 0.39 15.05
N PRO A 251 -7.87 -0.01 15.59
CA PRO A 251 -7.64 -0.14 17.03
C PRO A 251 -7.81 1.18 17.80
N TRP A 252 -7.64 2.31 17.14
CA TRP A 252 -7.87 3.64 17.71
C TRP A 252 -9.32 4.12 17.59
N GLN A 253 -10.26 3.25 17.23
CA GLN A 253 -11.70 3.55 17.16
C GLN A 253 -12.55 2.44 17.78
N TYR A 254 -12.12 1.17 17.67
CA TYR A 254 -12.88 0.01 18.11
C TYR A 254 -12.08 -0.81 19.12
N ASP A 255 -12.81 -1.47 20.06
CA ASP A 255 -12.20 -2.30 21.10
C ASP A 255 -12.09 -3.77 20.68
N ASP A 256 -12.83 -4.19 19.67
CA ASP A 256 -12.93 -5.58 19.16
C ASP A 256 -12.05 -5.81 17.91
N VAL A 257 -10.86 -5.22 17.84
CA VAL A 257 -9.92 -5.39 16.73
C VAL A 257 -8.87 -6.43 17.08
N LEU A 258 -8.68 -7.42 16.21
CA LEU A 258 -7.65 -8.45 16.37
C LEU A 258 -6.25 -7.83 16.34
N ASN A 259 -5.39 -8.31 17.23
CA ASN A 259 -3.99 -7.84 17.35
C ASN A 259 -3.86 -6.33 17.69
N LYS A 260 -4.89 -5.71 18.27
CA LYS A 260 -4.87 -4.29 18.67
C LYS A 260 -3.80 -3.96 19.70
N GLU A 261 -3.39 -4.93 20.51
CA GLU A 261 -2.37 -4.80 21.54
C GLU A 261 -1.05 -4.32 20.96
N TYR A 262 -0.66 -4.78 19.77
CA TYR A 262 0.54 -4.34 19.09
C TYR A 262 0.50 -2.85 18.70
N PHE A 263 -0.67 -2.33 18.31
CA PHE A 263 -0.82 -0.91 18.03
C PHE A 263 -0.59 -0.08 19.30
N TRP A 264 -1.24 -0.45 20.40
CA TRP A 264 -1.17 0.30 21.64
C TRP A 264 0.20 0.22 22.32
N GLU A 265 0.98 -0.84 22.07
CA GLU A 265 2.35 -0.96 22.54
C GLU A 265 3.21 0.20 22.04
N TYR A 266 3.15 0.51 20.73
CA TYR A 266 3.94 1.61 20.13
C TYR A 266 3.25 2.97 20.23
N ALA A 267 1.94 3.02 20.28
CA ALA A 267 1.20 4.27 20.38
C ALA A 267 1.51 5.04 21.68
N LYS A 268 1.77 4.32 22.79
CA LYS A 268 2.12 4.92 24.10
C LYS A 268 3.38 5.79 24.06
N GLU A 269 4.27 5.51 23.12
CA GLU A 269 5.54 6.26 22.96
C GLU A 269 5.43 7.41 21.95
N SER A 270 4.27 7.55 21.28
CA SER A 270 4.04 8.56 20.27
C SER A 270 3.77 9.93 20.88
N PRO A 271 4.32 11.03 20.33
CA PRO A 271 3.95 12.38 20.72
C PRO A 271 2.51 12.73 20.33
N PHE A 272 1.80 11.83 19.66
CA PHE A 272 0.39 11.91 19.30
C PHE A 272 -0.50 11.04 20.19
N TYR A 273 0.05 10.42 21.25
CA TYR A 273 -0.71 9.45 22.07
C TYR A 273 -2.00 10.03 22.64
N GLU A 274 -1.93 11.24 23.24
CA GLU A 274 -3.10 11.90 23.79
C GLU A 274 -4.14 12.25 22.71
N GLU A 275 -3.68 12.70 21.52
CA GLU A 275 -4.55 12.96 20.37
C GLU A 275 -5.26 11.68 19.91
N ILE A 276 -4.54 10.55 19.89
CA ILE A 276 -5.12 9.24 19.54
C ILE A 276 -6.16 8.79 20.56
N LEU A 277 -5.89 8.97 21.86
CA LEU A 277 -6.83 8.65 22.94
C LEU A 277 -8.08 9.54 22.88
N GLU A 278 -7.89 10.84 22.68
CA GLU A 278 -9.00 11.78 22.52
C GLU A 278 -9.85 11.43 21.29
N GLY A 279 -9.21 11.13 20.16
CA GLY A 279 -9.89 10.67 18.95
C GLY A 279 -10.73 9.41 19.19
N LYS A 280 -10.21 8.46 19.99
CA LYS A 280 -10.94 7.25 20.39
C LYS A 280 -12.12 7.57 21.31
N ALA A 281 -11.92 8.42 22.29
CA ALA A 281 -12.98 8.83 23.23
C ALA A 281 -14.12 9.60 22.52
N ASN A 282 -13.78 10.38 21.51
CA ASN A 282 -14.73 11.15 20.70
C ASN A 282 -15.36 10.35 19.54
N PHE A 283 -15.04 9.07 19.40
CA PHE A 283 -15.62 8.20 18.37
C PHE A 283 -17.01 7.76 18.80
N THR A 284 -18.02 8.52 18.38
CA THR A 284 -19.43 8.36 18.79
C THR A 284 -20.11 7.16 18.12
N ASP A 285 -21.24 6.72 18.67
CA ASP A 285 -22.08 5.68 18.06
C ASP A 285 -22.59 6.10 16.67
N GLU A 286 -22.89 7.38 16.46
CA GLU A 286 -23.28 7.90 15.14
C GLU A 286 -22.13 7.70 14.12
N MET A 287 -20.89 8.01 14.50
CA MET A 287 -19.71 7.79 13.65
C MET A 287 -19.49 6.30 13.37
N ARG A 288 -19.75 5.44 14.36
CA ARG A 288 -19.70 3.98 14.22
C ARG A 288 -20.71 3.50 13.19
N VAL A 289 -21.97 3.86 13.34
CA VAL A 289 -23.05 3.50 12.42
C VAL A 289 -22.74 3.97 10.99
N LYS A 290 -22.21 5.19 10.83
CA LYS A 290 -21.79 5.71 9.51
C LYS A 290 -20.72 4.86 8.87
N LYS A 291 -19.72 4.41 9.63
CA LYS A 291 -18.64 3.52 9.11
C LYS A 291 -19.14 2.12 8.77
N GLU A 292 -20.00 1.56 9.59
CA GLU A 292 -20.62 0.26 9.34
C GLU A 292 -21.49 0.31 8.07
N LYS A 293 -22.26 1.39 7.92
CA LYS A 293 -23.02 1.63 6.69
C LYS A 293 -22.11 1.73 5.46
N ALA A 294 -21.01 2.48 5.54
CA ALA A 294 -20.05 2.58 4.45
C ALA A 294 -19.47 1.20 4.06
N ASN A 295 -19.27 0.31 5.03
CA ASN A 295 -18.84 -1.07 4.75
C ASN A 295 -19.92 -1.90 4.04
N ILE A 296 -21.20 -1.71 4.38
CA ILE A 296 -22.33 -2.33 3.66
C ILE A 296 -22.39 -1.77 2.24
N ASP A 297 -22.25 -0.45 2.09
CA ASP A 297 -22.31 0.24 0.79
C ASP A 297 -21.21 -0.26 -0.17
N ILE A 298 -20.04 -0.64 0.33
CA ILE A 298 -18.97 -1.26 -0.51
C ILE A 298 -19.43 -2.62 -1.06
N VAL A 299 -20.09 -3.45 -0.25
CA VAL A 299 -20.61 -4.75 -0.69
C VAL A 299 -21.68 -4.56 -1.77
N GLU A 300 -22.62 -3.64 -1.56
CA GLU A 300 -23.66 -3.33 -2.55
C GLU A 300 -23.05 -2.71 -3.82
N HIS A 301 -22.00 -1.91 -3.69
CA HIS A 301 -21.24 -1.41 -4.84
C HIS A 301 -20.63 -2.56 -5.64
N ALA A 302 -19.94 -3.50 -4.97
CA ALA A 302 -19.36 -4.68 -5.62
C ALA A 302 -20.41 -5.48 -6.41
N LYS A 303 -21.58 -5.76 -5.81
CA LYS A 303 -22.71 -6.44 -6.48
C LYS A 303 -23.18 -5.70 -7.73
N ARG A 304 -23.25 -4.37 -7.65
CA ARG A 304 -23.73 -3.55 -8.77
C ARG A 304 -22.77 -3.53 -9.96
N VAL A 305 -21.45 -3.56 -9.70
CA VAL A 305 -20.44 -3.36 -10.75
C VAL A 305 -19.83 -4.64 -11.29
N MET A 306 -19.88 -5.76 -10.55
CA MET A 306 -19.16 -6.98 -10.94
C MET A 306 -19.54 -7.50 -12.33
N ASP A 307 -20.79 -7.35 -12.75
CA ASP A 307 -21.27 -7.75 -14.08
C ASP A 307 -21.37 -6.57 -15.07
N SER A 308 -20.76 -5.41 -14.72
CA SER A 308 -20.80 -4.21 -15.54
C SER A 308 -20.12 -4.40 -16.90
N PRO A 309 -20.71 -3.94 -18.01
CA PRO A 309 -20.02 -3.86 -19.28
C PRO A 309 -18.80 -2.92 -19.23
N LYS A 310 -18.72 -2.03 -18.22
CA LYS A 310 -17.60 -1.11 -17.99
C LYS A 310 -16.62 -1.69 -16.95
N SER A 311 -16.32 -2.99 -17.01
CA SER A 311 -15.31 -3.65 -16.17
C SER A 311 -13.96 -3.73 -16.89
N PHE A 312 -12.87 -4.04 -16.17
CA PHE A 312 -11.59 -4.35 -16.80
C PHE A 312 -11.72 -5.54 -17.74
N VAL A 313 -12.47 -6.57 -17.34
CA VAL A 313 -12.71 -7.78 -18.15
C VAL A 313 -13.31 -7.42 -19.51
N ASN A 314 -14.33 -6.59 -19.53
CA ASN A 314 -15.10 -6.27 -20.75
C ASN A 314 -14.47 -5.18 -21.62
N GLN A 315 -13.70 -4.28 -21.03
CA GLN A 315 -13.15 -3.12 -21.75
C GLN A 315 -11.72 -3.31 -22.25
N VAL A 316 -10.86 -3.96 -21.46
CA VAL A 316 -9.41 -4.04 -21.76
C VAL A 316 -8.86 -5.44 -21.77
N ILE A 317 -9.30 -6.35 -20.88
CA ILE A 317 -8.78 -7.73 -20.82
C ILE A 317 -9.29 -8.53 -22.01
N LYS A 318 -10.58 -8.59 -22.24
CA LYS A 318 -11.24 -9.24 -23.40
C LYS A 318 -10.69 -10.64 -23.74
N GLY A 319 -10.31 -11.40 -22.68
CA GLY A 319 -9.73 -12.74 -22.83
C GLY A 319 -8.23 -12.77 -23.18
N ASP A 320 -7.57 -11.63 -23.35
CA ASP A 320 -6.11 -11.57 -23.55
C ASP A 320 -5.37 -11.55 -22.18
N PRO A 321 -4.67 -12.64 -21.80
CA PRO A 321 -3.91 -12.64 -20.54
C PRO A 321 -2.72 -11.69 -20.55
N ASN A 322 -2.29 -11.21 -21.71
CA ASN A 322 -1.19 -10.26 -21.87
C ASN A 322 -1.67 -8.83 -22.15
N TRP A 323 -2.95 -8.55 -21.97
CA TRP A 323 -3.59 -7.28 -22.31
C TRP A 323 -2.81 -6.06 -21.84
N PHE A 324 -2.25 -6.10 -20.63
CA PHE A 324 -1.52 -4.97 -20.06
C PHE A 324 -0.22 -4.67 -20.82
N ASN A 325 0.51 -5.72 -21.24
CA ASN A 325 1.71 -5.54 -22.08
C ASN A 325 1.33 -5.06 -23.48
N ASN A 326 0.19 -5.53 -24.01
CA ASN A 326 -0.32 -5.23 -25.35
C ASN A 326 -1.11 -3.91 -25.41
N LEU A 327 -1.41 -3.27 -24.24
CA LEU A 327 -2.15 -2.01 -24.18
C LEU A 327 -1.37 -0.90 -24.88
N VAL A 328 -1.93 -0.36 -25.96
CA VAL A 328 -1.45 0.80 -26.69
C VAL A 328 -2.14 2.05 -26.14
N ILE A 329 -1.34 3.05 -25.78
CA ILE A 329 -1.82 4.37 -25.37
C ILE A 329 -2.12 5.14 -26.65
N GLU A 330 -3.40 5.38 -26.90
CA GLU A 330 -3.82 6.25 -28.00
C GLU A 330 -3.55 7.72 -27.63
N ALA A 331 -3.05 8.51 -28.60
CA ALA A 331 -2.67 9.91 -28.42
C ALA A 331 -3.88 10.82 -28.15
#